data_5434e7934529e7d7f7f9b3c73418cdf7
#
_entry.id   5434e7934529e7d7f7f9b3c73418cdf7
#
_cell.length_a   1.000
_cell.length_b   1.000
_cell.length_c   1.000
_cell.angle_alpha   90.00
_cell.angle_beta   90.00
_cell.angle_gamma   90.00
#
_symmetry.space_group_name_H-M   'P 1'
#
loop_
_entity.id
_entity.type
_entity.pdbx_description
1 polymer ?
#
loop_
_entity_poly.entity_id
_entity_poly.type
_entity_poly.pdbx_seq_one_letter_code
_entity_poly.pdbx_strand_id
1 'polypeptide(L)'
;LDQIIFTQLDSGAEISNIVMMGIGEPLDNFDNVIQFLHLVNHPQGVNIGMRHISLSTCGLVKKIDKLAQLGLQLTLSVSLHAPDDETRSKLMPVNRAVGVDLLMDTCRRYFQQTGRRISYEYAMIDGVNDGDQQADLLVKLLRGQPGHVNLIPLNHVEESPLKPSRRVRHFQKRVESPGVTATVRRKLGGA
;
A
#
# COMPACT_ATOMS: atom_id res chain seq x y z
N LEU A 1 -8.14 -17.65 -7.69
CA LEU A 1 -9.38 -17.55 -8.46
C LEU A 1 -10.53 -18.23 -7.73
N ASP A 2 -10.27 -19.42 -7.20
CA ASP A 2 -11.27 -20.25 -6.50
C ASP A 2 -11.92 -19.51 -5.32
N GLN A 3 -11.14 -18.76 -4.52
CA GLN A 3 -11.68 -17.94 -3.44
C GLN A 3 -12.75 -16.95 -3.91
N ILE A 4 -12.55 -16.31 -5.07
CA ILE A 4 -13.52 -15.39 -5.67
C ILE A 4 -14.79 -16.14 -6.04
N ILE A 5 -14.64 -17.26 -6.78
CA ILE A 5 -15.75 -18.05 -7.28
C ILE A 5 -16.56 -18.61 -6.10
N PHE A 6 -15.90 -19.24 -5.13
CA PHE A 6 -16.59 -19.81 -3.96
C PHE A 6 -17.27 -18.74 -3.11
N THR A 7 -16.63 -17.59 -2.91
CA THR A 7 -17.25 -16.49 -2.15
C THR A 7 -18.49 -15.96 -2.85
N GLN A 8 -18.48 -15.81 -4.17
CA GLN A 8 -19.65 -15.39 -4.94
C GLN A 8 -20.78 -16.43 -4.87
N LEU A 9 -20.43 -17.72 -4.99
CA LEU A 9 -21.40 -18.80 -4.91
C LEU A 9 -22.04 -18.91 -3.52
N ASP A 10 -21.24 -18.77 -2.46
CA ASP A 10 -21.68 -18.90 -1.07
C ASP A 10 -22.50 -17.68 -0.60
N SER A 11 -22.06 -16.48 -0.94
CA SER A 11 -22.71 -15.23 -0.50
C SER A 11 -23.82 -14.74 -1.40
N GLY A 12 -23.88 -15.20 -2.65
CA GLY A 12 -24.76 -14.65 -3.69
C GLY A 12 -24.40 -13.22 -4.11
N ALA A 13 -23.28 -12.67 -3.62
CA ALA A 13 -22.82 -11.32 -3.91
C ALA A 13 -21.75 -11.29 -5.02
N GLU A 14 -21.82 -10.30 -5.89
CA GLU A 14 -20.79 -10.08 -6.90
C GLU A 14 -19.56 -9.40 -6.29
N ILE A 15 -18.36 -9.95 -6.52
CA ILE A 15 -17.09 -9.35 -6.12
C ILE A 15 -16.66 -8.37 -7.19
N SER A 16 -16.67 -7.08 -6.83
CA SER A 16 -16.31 -5.97 -7.73
C SER A 16 -14.86 -5.49 -7.56
N ASN A 17 -14.23 -5.76 -6.41
CA ASN A 17 -12.90 -5.24 -6.09
C ASN A 17 -12.03 -6.32 -5.46
N ILE A 18 -10.73 -6.27 -5.76
CA ILE A 18 -9.72 -7.17 -5.20
C ILE A 18 -8.63 -6.34 -4.53
N VAL A 19 -8.29 -6.73 -3.30
CA VAL A 19 -7.17 -6.14 -2.56
C VAL A 19 -6.21 -7.26 -2.20
N MET A 20 -5.03 -7.23 -2.83
CA MET A 20 -3.94 -8.18 -2.54
C MET A 20 -3.13 -7.63 -1.37
N MET A 21 -3.70 -7.73 -0.17
CA MET A 21 -3.10 -7.35 1.12
C MET A 21 -3.22 -8.51 2.09
N GLY A 22 -2.34 -8.57 3.09
CA GLY A 22 -2.40 -9.56 4.15
C GLY A 22 -1.03 -10.20 4.40
N ILE A 23 -0.97 -11.52 4.43
CA ILE A 23 0.25 -12.28 4.70
C ILE A 23 1.00 -12.54 3.40
N GLY A 24 2.31 -12.29 3.40
CA GLY A 24 3.19 -12.50 2.26
C GLY A 24 3.39 -11.24 1.40
N GLU A 25 4.24 -11.39 0.41
CA GLU A 25 4.59 -10.34 -0.55
C GLU A 25 4.16 -10.80 -1.96
N PRO A 26 3.13 -10.17 -2.55
CA PRO A 26 2.65 -10.59 -3.88
C PRO A 26 3.73 -10.58 -4.95
N LEU A 27 4.65 -9.62 -4.90
CA LEU A 27 5.71 -9.50 -5.91
C LEU A 27 6.82 -10.55 -5.77
N ASP A 28 6.91 -11.28 -4.66
CA ASP A 28 7.79 -12.46 -4.58
C ASP A 28 7.27 -13.60 -5.45
N ASN A 29 5.95 -13.73 -5.57
CA ASN A 29 5.29 -14.70 -6.44
C ASN A 29 4.85 -14.08 -7.78
N PHE A 30 5.75 -13.27 -8.36
CA PHE A 30 5.45 -12.36 -9.47
C PHE A 30 4.70 -13.02 -10.62
N ASP A 31 5.23 -14.12 -11.15
CA ASP A 31 4.70 -14.72 -12.38
C ASP A 31 3.28 -15.30 -12.17
N ASN A 32 3.02 -15.95 -11.03
CA ASN A 32 1.70 -16.44 -10.69
C ASN A 32 0.72 -15.29 -10.40
N VAL A 33 1.18 -14.21 -9.77
CA VAL A 33 0.35 -13.01 -9.55
C VAL A 33 -0.04 -12.37 -10.88
N ILE A 34 0.89 -12.23 -11.82
CA ILE A 34 0.56 -11.70 -13.15
C ILE A 34 -0.43 -12.62 -13.89
N GLN A 35 -0.22 -13.92 -13.84
CA GLN A 35 -1.18 -14.88 -14.41
C GLN A 35 -2.57 -14.74 -13.77
N PHE A 36 -2.65 -14.63 -12.45
CA PHE A 36 -3.91 -14.38 -11.74
C PHE A 36 -4.58 -13.09 -12.22
N LEU A 37 -3.84 -11.99 -12.32
CA LEU A 37 -4.37 -10.70 -12.79
C LEU A 37 -4.95 -10.81 -14.21
N HIS A 38 -4.30 -11.51 -15.12
CA HIS A 38 -4.82 -11.75 -16.46
C HIS A 38 -6.10 -12.60 -16.43
N LEU A 39 -6.15 -13.65 -15.62
CA LEU A 39 -7.31 -14.53 -15.51
C LEU A 39 -8.53 -13.80 -14.94
N VAL A 40 -8.36 -13.03 -13.87
CA VAL A 40 -9.51 -12.33 -13.26
C VAL A 40 -10.03 -11.17 -14.12
N ASN A 41 -9.18 -10.60 -14.95
CA ASN A 41 -9.56 -9.52 -15.86
C ASN A 41 -10.08 -10.03 -17.21
N HIS A 42 -10.02 -11.33 -17.47
CA HIS A 42 -10.40 -11.91 -18.76
C HIS A 42 -11.89 -11.71 -19.03
N PRO A 43 -12.32 -11.21 -20.22
CA PRO A 43 -13.73 -10.93 -20.52
C PRO A 43 -14.66 -12.14 -20.47
N GLN A 44 -14.13 -13.36 -20.71
CA GLN A 44 -14.88 -14.62 -20.61
C GLN A 44 -14.76 -15.28 -19.23
N GLY A 45 -14.13 -14.63 -18.26
CA GLY A 45 -13.98 -15.10 -16.89
C GLY A 45 -14.76 -14.23 -15.90
N VAL A 46 -14.13 -13.93 -14.76
CA VAL A 46 -14.73 -13.10 -13.70
C VAL A 46 -14.88 -11.64 -14.15
N ASN A 47 -14.06 -11.19 -15.09
CA ASN A 47 -14.11 -9.87 -15.73
C ASN A 47 -13.99 -8.68 -14.77
N ILE A 48 -13.17 -8.80 -13.74
CA ILE A 48 -12.87 -7.68 -12.84
C ILE A 48 -11.84 -6.78 -13.49
N GLY A 49 -12.21 -5.52 -13.73
CA GLY A 49 -11.33 -4.54 -14.36
C GLY A 49 -10.08 -4.24 -13.51
N MET A 50 -8.90 -4.06 -14.15
CA MET A 50 -7.63 -3.80 -13.46
C MET A 50 -7.68 -2.62 -12.48
N ARG A 51 -8.49 -1.60 -12.75
CA ARG A 51 -8.67 -0.43 -11.86
C ARG A 51 -9.37 -0.75 -10.54
N HIS A 52 -10.03 -1.90 -10.46
CA HIS A 52 -10.66 -2.43 -9.26
C HIS A 52 -9.74 -3.36 -8.47
N ILE A 53 -8.49 -3.48 -8.89
CA ILE A 53 -7.49 -4.33 -8.23
C ILE A 53 -6.42 -3.46 -7.60
N SER A 54 -6.17 -3.66 -6.30
CA SER A 54 -5.07 -3.06 -5.54
C SER A 54 -4.06 -4.13 -5.19
N LEU A 55 -2.80 -3.92 -5.58
CA LEU A 55 -1.67 -4.78 -5.24
C LEU A 55 -0.78 -4.07 -4.24
N SER A 56 -0.60 -4.65 -3.06
CA SER A 56 0.29 -4.13 -2.03
C SER A 56 1.67 -4.76 -2.12
N THR A 57 2.70 -3.97 -1.84
CA THR A 57 4.10 -4.44 -1.78
C THR A 57 4.87 -3.77 -0.66
N CYS A 58 5.80 -4.50 -0.06
CA CYS A 58 6.77 -3.96 0.90
C CYS A 58 7.86 -3.11 0.22
N GLY A 59 7.91 -3.06 -1.12
CA GLY A 59 8.83 -2.22 -1.87
C GLY A 59 9.96 -2.97 -2.57
N LEU A 60 9.68 -4.10 -3.21
CA LEU A 60 10.64 -4.85 -4.03
C LEU A 60 10.90 -4.10 -5.35
N VAL A 61 11.84 -3.14 -5.31
CA VAL A 61 12.08 -2.15 -6.39
C VAL A 61 12.24 -2.79 -7.78
N LYS A 62 13.03 -3.85 -7.91
CA LYS A 62 13.23 -4.54 -9.20
C LYS A 62 11.93 -5.15 -9.73
N LYS A 63 11.04 -5.60 -8.84
CA LYS A 63 9.75 -6.18 -9.21
C LYS A 63 8.72 -5.10 -9.52
N ILE A 64 8.77 -3.95 -8.84
CA ILE A 64 7.96 -2.77 -9.18
C ILE A 64 8.33 -2.26 -10.57
N ASP A 65 9.63 -2.13 -10.90
CA ASP A 65 10.07 -1.74 -12.24
C ASP A 65 9.60 -2.76 -13.30
N LYS A 66 9.66 -4.08 -13.02
CA LYS A 66 9.12 -5.13 -13.92
C LYS A 66 7.59 -5.01 -14.08
N LEU A 67 6.86 -4.72 -12.99
CA LEU A 67 5.41 -4.51 -13.03
C LEU A 67 5.03 -3.29 -13.88
N ALA A 68 5.80 -2.21 -13.78
CA ALA A 68 5.58 -0.99 -14.56
C ALA A 68 5.62 -1.25 -16.07
N GLN A 69 6.56 -2.11 -16.53
CA GLN A 69 6.73 -2.48 -17.95
C GLN A 69 5.51 -3.20 -18.54
N LEU A 70 4.68 -3.83 -17.69
CA LEU A 70 3.47 -4.51 -18.15
C LEU A 70 2.30 -3.57 -18.42
N GLY A 71 2.39 -2.29 -18.05
CA GLY A 71 1.36 -1.28 -18.31
C GLY A 71 0.00 -1.57 -17.68
N LEU A 72 -0.07 -2.45 -16.69
CA LEU A 72 -1.30 -2.82 -16.00
C LEU A 72 -1.88 -1.61 -15.26
N GLN A 73 -3.19 -1.40 -15.38
CA GLN A 73 -3.90 -0.25 -14.84
C GLN A 73 -4.40 -0.46 -13.39
N LEU A 74 -3.74 -1.34 -12.64
CA LEU A 74 -4.06 -1.59 -11.23
C LEU A 74 -3.60 -0.44 -10.32
N THR A 75 -4.06 -0.45 -9.07
CA THR A 75 -3.56 0.46 -8.03
C THR A 75 -2.39 -0.20 -7.32
N LEU A 76 -1.22 0.44 -7.35
CA LEU A 76 -0.07 0.01 -6.56
C LEU A 76 -0.13 0.66 -5.18
N SER A 77 -0.15 -0.17 -4.14
CA SER A 77 -0.05 0.24 -2.74
C SER A 77 1.32 -0.12 -2.21
N VAL A 78 2.06 0.86 -1.71
CA VAL A 78 3.41 0.67 -1.16
C VAL A 78 3.38 0.80 0.35
N SER A 79 3.75 -0.24 1.05
CA SER A 79 3.92 -0.24 2.50
C SER A 79 5.14 0.61 2.87
N LEU A 80 4.91 1.89 3.12
CA LEU A 80 5.94 2.86 3.47
C LEU A 80 6.25 2.83 4.97
N HIS A 81 5.25 3.06 5.81
CA HIS A 81 5.22 2.99 7.27
C HIS A 81 6.20 3.91 8.02
N ALA A 82 7.22 4.47 7.37
CA ALA A 82 8.09 5.49 7.93
C ALA A 82 8.72 6.34 6.81
N PRO A 83 9.03 7.63 7.08
CA PRO A 83 9.57 8.54 6.08
C PRO A 83 11.10 8.52 6.01
N ASP A 84 11.77 7.77 6.88
CA ASP A 84 13.22 7.69 7.00
C ASP A 84 13.70 6.24 7.13
N ASP A 85 14.98 6.02 6.77
CA ASP A 85 15.57 4.68 6.75
C ASP A 85 15.75 4.07 8.15
N GLU A 86 16.00 4.89 9.17
CA GLU A 86 16.21 4.39 10.52
C GLU A 86 14.93 3.75 11.06
N THR A 87 13.82 4.51 11.01
CA THR A 87 12.51 4.05 11.48
C THR A 87 11.99 2.93 10.60
N ARG A 88 12.10 3.09 9.27
CA ARG A 88 11.61 2.08 8.33
C ARG A 88 12.34 0.75 8.47
N SER A 89 13.65 0.75 8.68
CA SER A 89 14.43 -0.49 8.84
C SER A 89 14.11 -1.26 10.13
N LYS A 90 13.61 -0.56 11.15
CA LYS A 90 13.11 -1.19 12.39
C LYS A 90 11.76 -1.86 12.18
N LEU A 91 10.87 -1.23 11.39
CA LEU A 91 9.52 -1.73 11.12
C LEU A 91 9.50 -2.74 9.97
N MET A 92 10.34 -2.54 8.96
CA MET A 92 10.38 -3.30 7.72
C MET A 92 11.81 -3.66 7.36
N PRO A 93 12.28 -4.87 7.72
CA PRO A 93 13.67 -5.29 7.48
C PRO A 93 14.10 -5.24 6.00
N VAL A 94 13.18 -5.34 5.04
CA VAL A 94 13.45 -5.17 3.60
C VAL A 94 14.12 -3.84 3.28
N ASN A 95 13.89 -2.80 4.08
CA ASN A 95 14.49 -1.48 3.90
C ASN A 95 16.02 -1.48 4.01
N ARG A 96 16.61 -2.45 4.71
CA ARG A 96 18.07 -2.58 4.83
C ARG A 96 18.74 -2.87 3.49
N ALA A 97 18.01 -3.48 2.57
CA ALA A 97 18.49 -3.76 1.20
C ALA A 97 18.11 -2.65 0.21
N VAL A 98 17.06 -1.88 0.52
CA VAL A 98 16.50 -0.87 -0.37
C VAL A 98 16.08 0.33 0.48
N GLY A 99 16.85 1.37 0.54
CA GLY A 99 16.51 2.58 1.29
C GLY A 99 15.27 3.30 0.73
N VAL A 100 14.73 4.20 1.56
CA VAL A 100 13.53 4.99 1.24
C VAL A 100 13.70 5.79 -0.06
N ASP A 101 14.85 6.39 -0.29
CA ASP A 101 15.11 7.20 -1.49
C ASP A 101 14.99 6.37 -2.77
N LEU A 102 15.62 5.19 -2.82
CA LEU A 102 15.52 4.30 -3.98
C LEU A 102 14.08 3.79 -4.20
N LEU A 103 13.36 3.50 -3.13
CA LEU A 103 11.94 3.13 -3.21
C LEU A 103 11.11 4.27 -3.82
N MET A 104 11.32 5.51 -3.37
CA MET A 104 10.57 6.67 -3.87
C MET A 104 10.91 6.99 -5.33
N ASP A 105 12.16 6.82 -5.73
CA ASP A 105 12.57 6.95 -7.13
C ASP A 105 11.90 5.88 -8.00
N THR A 106 11.80 4.66 -7.51
CA THR A 106 11.09 3.58 -8.20
C THR A 106 9.60 3.89 -8.33
N CYS A 107 8.97 4.41 -7.29
CA CYS A 107 7.58 4.86 -7.33
C CYS A 107 7.35 5.97 -8.36
N ARG A 108 8.29 6.89 -8.48
CA ARG A 108 8.24 7.96 -9.49
C ARG A 108 8.32 7.39 -10.90
N ARG A 109 9.24 6.45 -11.16
CA ARG A 109 9.36 5.76 -12.46
C ARG A 109 8.10 4.97 -12.78
N TYR A 110 7.54 4.24 -11.81
CA TYR A 110 6.28 3.52 -11.98
C TYR A 110 5.16 4.44 -12.46
N PHE A 111 4.99 5.61 -11.79
CA PHE A 111 4.00 6.59 -12.23
C PHE A 111 4.26 7.11 -13.64
N GLN A 112 5.51 7.45 -13.97
CA GLN A 112 5.88 7.95 -15.30
C GLN A 112 5.52 6.96 -16.42
N GLN A 113 5.69 5.67 -16.16
CA GLN A 113 5.41 4.61 -17.13
C GLN A 113 3.92 4.27 -17.23
N THR A 114 3.21 4.26 -16.11
CA THR A 114 1.83 3.74 -16.06
C THR A 114 0.76 4.84 -16.02
N GLY A 115 1.13 6.07 -15.63
CA GLY A 115 0.20 7.15 -15.32
C GLY A 115 -0.63 6.89 -14.04
N ARG A 116 -0.35 5.81 -13.30
CA ARG A 116 -1.14 5.40 -12.13
C ARG A 116 -0.57 5.96 -10.82
N ARG A 117 -1.42 6.67 -10.07
CA ARG A 117 -1.07 7.20 -8.74
C ARG A 117 -0.83 6.05 -7.77
N ILE A 118 0.10 6.26 -6.82
CA ILE A 118 0.47 5.28 -5.81
C ILE A 118 -0.25 5.57 -4.50
N SER A 119 -0.67 4.53 -3.81
CA SER A 119 -1.13 4.59 -2.42
C SER A 119 0.04 4.27 -1.49
N TYR A 120 0.43 5.22 -0.63
CA TYR A 120 1.46 4.98 0.38
C TYR A 120 0.79 4.59 1.70
N GLU A 121 0.90 3.32 2.05
CA GLU A 121 0.32 2.78 3.28
C GLU A 121 1.20 3.15 4.48
N TYR A 122 0.60 3.71 5.53
CA TYR A 122 1.30 4.21 6.70
C TYR A 122 0.57 3.79 7.98
N ALA A 123 1.03 2.71 8.61
CA ALA A 123 0.52 2.24 9.90
C ALA A 123 0.92 3.24 10.99
N MET A 124 -0.06 3.73 11.76
CA MET A 124 0.14 4.75 12.77
C MET A 124 0.45 4.10 14.14
N ILE A 125 1.72 4.15 14.55
CA ILE A 125 2.26 3.47 15.73
C ILE A 125 2.68 4.52 16.76
N ASP A 126 2.09 4.42 17.96
CA ASP A 126 2.32 5.36 19.07
C ASP A 126 3.81 5.45 19.46
N GLY A 127 4.34 6.67 19.50
CA GLY A 127 5.72 6.96 19.88
C GLY A 127 6.80 6.45 18.91
N VAL A 128 6.43 5.86 17.75
CA VAL A 128 7.39 5.32 16.78
C VAL A 128 7.45 6.17 15.51
N ASN A 129 6.30 6.36 14.85
CA ASN A 129 6.23 7.05 13.55
C ASN A 129 5.13 8.11 13.48
N ASP A 130 4.51 8.46 14.59
CA ASP A 130 3.34 9.36 14.68
C ASP A 130 3.66 10.76 15.20
N GLY A 131 4.96 11.09 15.35
CA GLY A 131 5.44 12.39 15.80
C GLY A 131 5.35 13.47 14.72
N ASP A 132 5.46 14.73 15.14
CA ASP A 132 5.43 15.88 14.23
C ASP A 132 6.64 15.88 13.28
N GLN A 133 7.80 15.44 13.77
CA GLN A 133 8.99 15.29 12.94
C GLN A 133 8.77 14.28 11.82
N GLN A 134 8.14 13.13 12.11
CA GLN A 134 7.83 12.12 11.10
C GLN A 134 6.81 12.65 10.08
N ALA A 135 5.83 13.44 10.51
CA ALA A 135 4.89 14.09 9.59
C ALA A 135 5.60 15.06 8.64
N ASP A 136 6.51 15.89 9.15
CA ASP A 136 7.26 16.85 8.34
C ASP A 136 8.21 16.14 7.35
N LEU A 137 8.89 15.08 7.78
CA LEU A 137 9.72 14.25 6.91
C LEU A 137 8.88 13.57 5.82
N LEU A 138 7.69 13.06 6.18
CA LEU A 138 6.76 12.43 5.22
C LEU A 138 6.29 13.44 4.17
N VAL A 139 5.95 14.66 4.57
CA VAL A 139 5.60 15.75 3.65
C VAL A 139 6.76 16.06 2.71
N LYS A 140 7.98 16.18 3.23
CA LYS A 140 9.18 16.42 2.41
C LYS A 140 9.40 15.29 1.40
N LEU A 141 9.27 14.05 1.83
CA LEU A 141 9.45 12.85 1.01
C LEU A 141 8.43 12.76 -0.14
N LEU A 142 7.18 13.13 0.15
CA LEU A 142 6.07 13.01 -0.80
C LEU A 142 5.82 14.27 -1.64
N ARG A 143 6.58 15.35 -1.41
CA ARG A 143 6.45 16.57 -2.20
C ARG A 143 6.73 16.30 -3.68
N GLY A 144 5.73 16.59 -4.53
CA GLY A 144 5.80 16.32 -5.97
C GLY A 144 5.66 14.84 -6.36
N GLN A 145 5.41 13.95 -5.40
CA GLN A 145 5.12 12.55 -5.70
C GLN A 145 3.64 12.37 -6.08
N PRO A 146 3.36 11.66 -7.17
CA PRO A 146 1.99 11.42 -7.61
C PRO A 146 1.36 10.29 -6.80
N GLY A 147 0.75 10.62 -5.66
CA GLY A 147 0.15 9.63 -4.79
C GLY A 147 -0.66 10.23 -3.65
N HIS A 148 -1.10 9.39 -2.76
CA HIS A 148 -1.74 9.78 -1.50
C HIS A 148 -1.27 8.87 -0.37
N VAL A 149 -1.35 9.36 0.85
CA VAL A 149 -1.06 8.57 2.05
C VAL A 149 -2.35 7.97 2.59
N ASN A 150 -2.34 6.67 2.83
CA ASN A 150 -3.40 5.98 3.55
C ASN A 150 -2.92 5.72 4.99
N LEU A 151 -3.39 6.52 5.93
CA LEU A 151 -3.09 6.37 7.35
C LEU A 151 -3.93 5.23 7.93
N ILE A 152 -3.26 4.20 8.41
CA ILE A 152 -3.89 2.99 8.93
C ILE A 152 -3.78 3.01 10.45
N PRO A 153 -4.89 3.24 11.19
CA PRO A 153 -4.89 3.05 12.63
C PRO A 153 -4.54 1.59 12.95
N LEU A 154 -3.49 1.39 13.76
CA LEU A 154 -3.08 0.05 14.15
C LEU A 154 -4.19 -0.62 14.97
N ASN A 155 -4.44 -1.89 14.73
CA ASN A 155 -5.29 -2.68 15.62
C ASN A 155 -4.51 -3.05 16.87
N HIS A 156 -5.20 -3.07 18.01
CA HIS A 156 -4.60 -3.56 19.25
C HIS A 156 -4.41 -5.07 19.15
N VAL A 157 -3.19 -5.53 19.42
CA VAL A 157 -2.83 -6.95 19.51
C VAL A 157 -2.16 -7.13 20.86
N GLU A 158 -2.73 -7.95 21.74
CA GLU A 158 -2.28 -8.10 23.15
C GLU A 158 -0.80 -8.51 23.26
N GLU A 159 -0.33 -9.35 22.35
CA GLU A 159 1.05 -9.88 22.34
C GLU A 159 2.05 -8.93 21.67
N SER A 160 1.59 -7.84 21.05
CA SER A 160 2.46 -6.90 20.34
C SER A 160 2.92 -5.76 21.25
N PRO A 161 4.23 -5.43 21.26
CA PRO A 161 4.71 -4.23 21.97
C PRO A 161 4.28 -2.93 21.28
N LEU A 162 3.80 -2.99 20.05
CA LEU A 162 3.38 -1.83 19.25
C LEU A 162 1.96 -1.41 19.66
N LYS A 163 1.78 -0.12 19.92
CA LYS A 163 0.49 0.44 20.33
C LYS A 163 -0.11 1.31 19.24
N PRO A 164 -1.47 1.34 19.14
CA PRO A 164 -2.15 2.25 18.22
C PRO A 164 -1.90 3.71 18.60
N SER A 165 -1.57 4.52 17.61
CA SER A 165 -1.42 5.96 17.80
C SER A 165 -2.74 6.63 18.16
N ARG A 166 -2.69 7.57 19.13
CA ARG A 166 -3.80 8.47 19.46
C ARG A 166 -3.75 9.75 18.63
N ARG A 167 -2.70 9.98 17.85
CA ARG A 167 -2.42 11.23 17.13
C ARG A 167 -2.84 11.19 15.66
N VAL A 168 -3.53 10.16 15.18
CA VAL A 168 -3.86 9.94 13.76
C VAL A 168 -4.47 11.18 13.11
N ARG A 169 -5.44 11.84 13.75
CA ARG A 169 -6.07 13.05 13.20
C ARG A 169 -5.17 14.29 13.21
N HIS A 170 -4.35 14.43 14.25
CA HIS A 170 -3.35 15.50 14.31
C HIS A 170 -2.31 15.31 13.19
N PHE A 171 -1.78 14.11 13.06
CA PHE A 171 -0.83 13.73 12.00
C PHE A 171 -1.41 13.96 10.60
N GLN A 172 -2.65 13.53 10.37
CA GLN A 172 -3.35 13.76 9.10
C GLN A 172 -3.38 15.25 8.75
N LYS A 173 -3.87 16.10 9.66
CA LYS A 173 -3.96 17.55 9.42
C LYS A 173 -2.59 18.17 9.11
N ARG A 174 -1.52 17.71 9.80
CA ARG A 174 -0.17 18.21 9.58
C ARG A 174 0.38 17.82 8.21
N VAL A 175 0.09 16.59 7.75
CA VAL A 175 0.48 16.10 6.42
C VAL A 175 -0.32 16.81 5.31
N GLU A 176 -1.62 17.06 5.52
CA GLU A 176 -2.50 17.69 4.52
C GLU A 176 -2.22 19.20 4.36
N SER A 177 -1.83 19.88 5.41
CA SER A 177 -1.62 21.35 5.42
C SER A 177 -0.68 21.84 4.29
N PRO A 178 0.45 21.17 3.99
CA PRO A 178 1.32 21.53 2.87
C PRO A 178 0.90 20.94 1.51
N GLY A 179 -0.28 20.34 1.40
CA GLY A 179 -0.86 19.87 0.14
C GLY A 179 -0.65 18.39 -0.20
N VAL A 180 -0.18 17.55 0.74
CA VAL A 180 -0.14 16.10 0.56
C VAL A 180 -1.51 15.52 0.88
N THR A 181 -2.10 14.77 -0.06
CA THR A 181 -3.40 14.11 0.18
C THR A 181 -3.21 12.95 1.17
N ALA A 182 -3.97 12.97 2.26
CA ALA A 182 -3.94 11.90 3.26
C ALA A 182 -5.37 11.46 3.63
N THR A 183 -5.60 10.15 3.69
CA THR A 183 -6.86 9.56 4.13
C THR A 183 -6.61 8.72 5.37
N VAL A 184 -7.63 8.59 6.23
CA VAL A 184 -7.58 7.67 7.36
C VAL A 184 -8.48 6.48 7.05
N ARG A 185 -7.89 5.28 7.07
CA ARG A 185 -8.63 4.04 6.85
C ARG A 185 -9.69 3.86 7.93
N ARG A 186 -10.91 3.57 7.51
CA ARG A 186 -11.98 3.22 8.46
C ARG A 186 -11.68 1.87 9.11
N LYS A 187 -11.87 1.78 10.43
CA LYS A 187 -11.88 0.48 11.12
C LYS A 187 -13.18 -0.24 10.72
N LEU A 188 -13.04 -1.39 10.07
CA LEU A 188 -14.13 -2.31 9.79
C LEU A 188 -13.89 -3.56 10.63
N GLY A 189 -14.93 -4.07 11.32
CA GLY A 189 -14.85 -5.34 12.05
C GLY A 189 -14.15 -5.27 13.41
N GLY A 190 -14.21 -4.16 14.11
CA GLY A 190 -13.94 -4.12 15.55
C GLY A 190 -15.20 -4.55 16.31
N ALA A 191 -15.25 -5.80 16.75
CA ALA A 191 -16.20 -6.23 17.77
C ALA A 191 -15.79 -5.66 19.12
#